data_df4953b992c7139d0cf5f0a89e2a3026
#
_entry.id   df4953b992c7139d0cf5f0a89e2a3026
#
_cell.length_a   1.000
_cell.length_b   1.000
_cell.length_c   1.000
_cell.angle_alpha   90.00
_cell.angle_beta   90.00
_cell.angle_gamma   90.00
#
_symmetry.space_group_name_H-M   'P 1'
#
loop_
_entity.id
_entity.type
_entity.pdbx_description
1 polymer ?
#
loop_
_entity_poly.entity_id
_entity_poly.type
_entity_poly.pdbx_seq_one_letter_code
_entity_poly.pdbx_strand_id
1 'polypeptide(L)'
;MNKLDIRTTKELNNGVKIPLLGLGTYLNDNEKQAIDSILYALEIGYRHIDTAAMYENEKEVGEAVNRSEIPREEIFITTKLWNSDHGYQNAINAFYKSLDKLKLDYVDLYLIHWPVENLRVKSWKALEKLYEDGLCKSIGVSNYMERHIAEVLNNSAITPVINQVEFSPFLYLHDLQNYCESKNIGLESYSPLTKGYKLNDSRLVEIANRYNKSTSQILIRWCLQKGVICIPKSSQKMHIKENADVFDFNISKEDMSELDNLNTNYRSTWDPTNVL
;
A
#
# COMPACT_ATOMS: atom_id res chain seq x y z
N MET A 1 -7.02 15.60 19.83
CA MET A 1 -6.66 14.52 18.89
C MET A 1 -5.46 13.80 19.47
N ASN A 2 -5.48 12.46 19.52
CA ASN A 2 -4.30 11.71 19.93
C ASN A 2 -3.15 12.00 18.96
N LYS A 3 -1.94 12.17 19.50
CA LYS A 3 -0.74 12.38 18.65
C LYS A 3 -0.50 11.12 17.83
N LEU A 4 -0.43 11.26 16.50
CA LEU A 4 -0.09 10.15 15.61
C LEU A 4 1.36 9.73 15.83
N ASP A 5 1.64 8.45 15.67
CA ASP A 5 2.98 7.86 15.67
C ASP A 5 3.07 6.71 14.66
N ILE A 6 4.24 6.07 14.56
CA ILE A 6 4.48 4.97 13.61
C ILE A 6 3.61 3.73 13.88
N ARG A 7 3.05 3.59 15.09
CA ARG A 7 2.15 2.49 15.47
C ARG A 7 0.68 2.82 15.25
N THR A 8 0.38 4.05 14.82
CA THR A 8 -1.00 4.47 14.57
C THR A 8 -1.61 3.67 13.44
N THR A 9 -2.82 3.16 13.67
CA THR A 9 -3.55 2.32 12.72
C THR A 9 -4.82 3.01 12.23
N LYS A 10 -5.30 2.57 11.07
CA LYS A 10 -6.65 2.86 10.53
C LYS A 10 -7.49 1.59 10.62
N GLU A 11 -8.71 1.72 11.08
CA GLU A 11 -9.68 0.62 11.06
C GLU A 11 -10.29 0.51 9.67
N LEU A 12 -10.27 -0.70 9.11
CA LEU A 12 -10.85 -1.06 7.82
C LEU A 12 -12.34 -1.41 7.98
N ASN A 13 -13.08 -1.50 6.87
CA ASN A 13 -14.52 -1.78 6.87
C ASN A 13 -14.92 -3.14 7.48
N ASN A 14 -13.96 -4.04 7.67
CA ASN A 14 -14.15 -5.34 8.33
C ASN A 14 -13.62 -5.37 9.79
N GLY A 15 -13.25 -4.23 10.36
CA GLY A 15 -12.76 -4.10 11.73
C GLY A 15 -11.25 -4.40 11.91
N VAL A 16 -10.56 -4.87 10.89
CA VAL A 16 -9.10 -5.09 10.94
C VAL A 16 -8.38 -3.75 10.96
N LYS A 17 -7.33 -3.64 11.77
CA LYS A 17 -6.51 -2.43 11.91
C LYS A 17 -5.23 -2.55 11.10
N ILE A 18 -5.04 -1.63 10.14
CA ILE A 18 -3.84 -1.53 9.31
C ILE A 18 -2.97 -0.33 9.74
N PRO A 19 -1.64 -0.48 9.90
CA PRO A 19 -0.76 0.66 10.17
C PRO A 19 -0.83 1.71 9.06
N LEU A 20 -0.87 3.00 9.44
CA LEU A 20 -0.94 4.11 8.48
C LEU A 20 0.30 4.24 7.59
N LEU A 21 1.45 3.79 8.10
CA LEU A 21 2.71 3.78 7.38
C LEU A 21 3.25 2.36 7.29
N GLY A 22 3.52 1.91 6.06
CA GLY A 22 4.14 0.63 5.76
C GLY A 22 5.43 0.78 4.96
N LEU A 23 6.16 -0.31 4.79
CA LEU A 23 7.31 -0.42 3.90
C LEU A 23 6.92 -1.18 2.63
N GLY A 24 7.02 -0.51 1.46
CA GLY A 24 6.94 -1.17 0.16
C GLY A 24 8.24 -1.88 -0.20
N THR A 25 8.15 -3.04 -0.87
CA THR A 25 9.32 -3.87 -1.22
C THR A 25 9.58 -3.99 -2.72
N TYR A 26 8.83 -3.29 -3.58
CA TYR A 26 9.02 -3.32 -5.04
C TYR A 26 10.43 -2.90 -5.45
N LEU A 27 11.07 -3.62 -6.40
CA LEU A 27 12.46 -3.42 -6.83
C LEU A 27 13.48 -3.52 -5.66
N ASN A 28 13.26 -4.45 -4.76
CA ASN A 28 14.23 -4.84 -3.75
C ASN A 28 14.78 -6.23 -4.13
N ASP A 29 15.58 -6.26 -5.21
CA ASP A 29 15.94 -7.49 -5.94
C ASP A 29 17.19 -8.17 -5.38
N ASN A 30 17.91 -7.53 -4.45
CA ASN A 30 19.03 -8.13 -3.75
C ASN A 30 18.54 -8.80 -2.46
N GLU A 31 18.65 -10.12 -2.38
CA GLU A 31 18.18 -10.94 -1.25
C GLU A 31 18.61 -10.37 0.11
N LYS A 32 19.93 -10.19 0.30
CA LYS A 32 20.46 -9.68 1.57
C LYS A 32 19.94 -8.27 1.89
N GLN A 33 19.93 -7.38 0.89
CA GLN A 33 19.45 -6.01 1.08
C GLN A 33 17.95 -5.98 1.39
N ALA A 34 17.15 -6.85 0.77
CA ALA A 34 15.74 -6.99 1.04
C ALA A 34 15.50 -7.38 2.52
N ILE A 35 16.15 -8.43 2.97
CA ILE A 35 16.05 -8.92 4.36
C ILE A 35 16.53 -7.82 5.34
N ASP A 36 17.72 -7.25 5.13
CA ASP A 36 18.32 -6.26 6.04
C ASP A 36 17.46 -4.99 6.13
N SER A 37 16.83 -4.55 5.03
CA SER A 37 15.96 -3.38 5.00
C SER A 37 14.65 -3.61 5.76
N ILE A 38 14.04 -4.79 5.61
CA ILE A 38 12.81 -5.16 6.31
C ILE A 38 13.08 -5.32 7.82
N LEU A 39 14.15 -6.03 8.19
CA LEU A 39 14.54 -6.17 9.59
C LEU A 39 14.75 -4.81 10.25
N TYR A 40 15.47 -3.90 9.58
CA TYR A 40 15.68 -2.56 10.09
C TYR A 40 14.37 -1.75 10.22
N ALA A 41 13.47 -1.86 9.25
CA ALA A 41 12.16 -1.21 9.35
C ALA A 41 11.37 -1.73 10.56
N LEU A 42 11.34 -3.04 10.77
CA LEU A 42 10.68 -3.67 11.93
C LEU A 42 11.34 -3.22 13.26
N GLU A 43 12.67 -3.15 13.31
CA GLU A 43 13.44 -2.67 14.47
C GLU A 43 13.04 -1.24 14.88
N ILE A 44 12.91 -0.33 13.92
CA ILE A 44 12.55 1.07 14.20
C ILE A 44 11.05 1.34 14.35
N GLY A 45 10.22 0.29 14.30
CA GLY A 45 8.82 0.37 14.65
C GLY A 45 7.81 0.17 13.54
N TYR A 46 8.20 0.00 12.28
CA TYR A 46 7.25 -0.41 11.24
C TYR A 46 6.56 -1.71 11.62
N ARG A 47 5.29 -1.83 11.25
CA ARG A 47 4.50 -3.05 11.45
C ARG A 47 3.67 -3.42 10.22
N HIS A 48 3.90 -2.78 9.09
CA HIS A 48 3.25 -3.11 7.82
C HIS A 48 4.31 -3.27 6.74
N ILE A 49 4.34 -4.45 6.10
CA ILE A 49 5.23 -4.78 4.97
C ILE A 49 4.36 -5.15 3.77
N ASP A 50 4.55 -4.44 2.67
CA ASP A 50 3.83 -4.66 1.41
C ASP A 50 4.74 -5.31 0.38
N THR A 51 4.36 -6.49 -0.08
CA THR A 51 4.98 -7.21 -1.19
C THR A 51 3.96 -7.65 -2.22
N ALA A 52 4.37 -8.43 -3.23
CA ALA A 52 3.52 -9.04 -4.24
C ALA A 52 4.21 -10.25 -4.89
N ALA A 53 3.45 -11.20 -5.41
CA ALA A 53 3.98 -12.32 -6.16
C ALA A 53 4.90 -11.89 -7.32
N MET A 54 4.55 -10.79 -8.02
CA MET A 54 5.31 -10.21 -9.13
C MET A 54 6.65 -9.59 -8.72
N TYR A 55 6.84 -9.24 -7.43
CA TYR A 55 8.10 -8.65 -6.98
C TYR A 55 9.20 -9.70 -6.78
N GLU A 56 8.84 -10.98 -6.80
CA GLU A 56 9.73 -12.14 -6.67
C GLU A 56 10.57 -12.16 -5.37
N ASN A 57 10.15 -11.39 -4.36
CA ASN A 57 10.83 -11.25 -3.06
C ASN A 57 9.99 -11.66 -1.84
N GLU A 58 8.92 -12.44 -2.06
CA GLU A 58 8.07 -12.96 -0.97
C GLU A 58 8.85 -13.84 0.01
N LYS A 59 9.85 -14.59 -0.49
CA LYS A 59 10.72 -15.42 0.35
C LYS A 59 11.55 -14.58 1.32
N GLU A 60 12.14 -13.49 0.85
CA GLU A 60 12.93 -12.56 1.64
C GLU A 60 12.09 -11.84 2.69
N VAL A 61 10.84 -11.48 2.33
CA VAL A 61 9.86 -10.92 3.28
C VAL A 61 9.57 -11.94 4.38
N GLY A 62 9.24 -13.19 4.03
CA GLY A 62 8.98 -14.25 4.99
C GLY A 62 10.17 -14.54 5.89
N GLU A 63 11.38 -14.59 5.33
CA GLU A 63 12.61 -14.78 6.11
C GLU A 63 12.85 -13.62 7.09
N ALA A 64 12.68 -12.36 6.65
CA ALA A 64 12.83 -11.21 7.53
C ALA A 64 11.81 -11.22 8.67
N VAL A 65 10.54 -11.55 8.38
CA VAL A 65 9.49 -11.68 9.41
C VAL A 65 9.86 -12.74 10.44
N ASN A 66 10.26 -13.93 9.99
CA ASN A 66 10.65 -15.03 10.89
C ASN A 66 11.90 -14.71 11.73
N ARG A 67 12.83 -13.90 11.20
CA ARG A 67 14.06 -13.50 11.90
C ARG A 67 13.87 -12.31 12.83
N SER A 68 12.77 -11.57 12.71
CA SER A 68 12.54 -10.34 13.48
C SER A 68 12.26 -10.55 14.96
N GLU A 69 11.95 -11.78 15.37
CA GLU A 69 11.52 -12.14 16.75
C GLU A 69 10.26 -11.37 17.22
N ILE A 70 9.59 -10.61 16.33
CA ILE A 70 8.34 -9.94 16.61
C ILE A 70 7.19 -10.93 16.45
N PRO A 71 6.22 -11.00 17.39
CA PRO A 71 5.06 -11.86 17.22
C PRO A 71 4.37 -11.63 15.87
N ARG A 72 4.02 -12.73 15.15
CA ARG A 72 3.45 -12.65 13.80
C ARG A 72 2.19 -11.78 13.74
N GLU A 73 1.38 -11.82 14.77
CA GLU A 73 0.14 -11.06 14.91
C GLU A 73 0.36 -9.53 15.05
N GLU A 74 1.56 -9.09 15.38
CA GLU A 74 1.93 -7.67 15.41
C GLU A 74 2.39 -7.14 14.05
N ILE A 75 2.65 -8.01 13.08
CA ILE A 75 3.13 -7.61 11.75
C ILE A 75 2.01 -7.77 10.73
N PHE A 76 1.69 -6.69 10.03
CA PHE A 76 0.70 -6.67 8.95
C PHE A 76 1.39 -6.94 7.61
N ILE A 77 1.08 -8.06 6.98
CA ILE A 77 1.68 -8.50 5.71
C ILE A 77 0.65 -8.40 4.60
N THR A 78 1.01 -7.65 3.55
CA THR A 78 0.25 -7.57 2.30
C THR A 78 1.00 -8.30 1.19
N THR A 79 0.32 -9.17 0.45
CA THR A 79 0.78 -9.66 -0.86
C THR A 79 -0.35 -9.58 -1.89
N LYS A 80 -0.04 -9.87 -3.18
CA LYS A 80 -0.96 -9.54 -4.28
C LYS A 80 -0.97 -10.64 -5.35
N LEU A 81 -2.16 -10.94 -5.87
CA LEU A 81 -2.41 -11.80 -7.03
C LEU A 81 -1.89 -11.13 -8.31
N TRP A 82 -0.98 -11.78 -9.02
CA TRP A 82 -0.48 -11.25 -10.28
C TRP A 82 -1.40 -11.54 -11.47
N ASN A 83 -1.22 -10.76 -12.56
CA ASN A 83 -2.09 -10.79 -13.74
C ASN A 83 -2.18 -12.16 -14.44
N SER A 84 -1.10 -12.93 -14.47
CA SER A 84 -1.06 -14.27 -15.07
C SER A 84 -1.90 -15.31 -14.34
N ASP A 85 -2.23 -15.06 -13.07
CA ASP A 85 -2.86 -16.02 -12.17
C ASP A 85 -4.34 -15.70 -11.91
N HIS A 86 -4.94 -14.81 -12.72
CA HIS A 86 -6.36 -14.49 -12.61
C HIS A 86 -7.26 -15.68 -12.97
N GLY A 87 -8.47 -15.66 -12.41
CA GLY A 87 -9.46 -16.74 -12.48
C GLY A 87 -9.60 -17.44 -11.14
N TYR A 88 -10.72 -18.12 -10.91
CA TYR A 88 -11.05 -18.66 -9.58
C TYR A 88 -10.00 -19.63 -9.05
N GLN A 89 -9.76 -20.74 -9.78
CA GLN A 89 -8.83 -21.78 -9.31
C GLN A 89 -7.38 -21.34 -9.37
N ASN A 90 -7.01 -20.56 -10.39
CA ASN A 90 -5.63 -20.02 -10.52
C ASN A 90 -5.29 -19.10 -9.36
N ALA A 91 -6.21 -18.21 -8.97
CA ALA A 91 -6.01 -17.27 -7.86
C ALA A 91 -5.83 -18.02 -6.53
N ILE A 92 -6.61 -19.07 -6.28
CA ILE A 92 -6.42 -19.93 -5.10
C ILE A 92 -5.04 -20.59 -5.13
N ASN A 93 -4.64 -21.18 -6.24
CA ASN A 93 -3.35 -21.85 -6.38
C ASN A 93 -2.18 -20.87 -6.22
N ALA A 94 -2.31 -19.63 -6.77
CA ALA A 94 -1.32 -18.59 -6.63
C ALA A 94 -1.17 -18.11 -5.17
N PHE A 95 -2.28 -18.01 -4.45
CA PHE A 95 -2.25 -17.66 -3.03
C PHE A 95 -1.47 -18.67 -2.19
N TYR A 96 -1.71 -19.98 -2.38
CA TYR A 96 -0.94 -21.00 -1.67
C TYR A 96 0.55 -20.97 -2.01
N LYS A 97 0.92 -20.64 -3.26
CA LYS A 97 2.33 -20.43 -3.63
C LYS A 97 2.94 -19.23 -2.90
N SER A 98 2.17 -18.14 -2.73
CA SER A 98 2.62 -16.98 -1.97
C SER A 98 2.81 -17.34 -0.49
N LEU A 99 1.87 -18.06 0.14
CA LEU A 99 2.02 -18.54 1.52
C LEU A 99 3.26 -19.42 1.71
N ASP A 100 3.52 -20.35 0.78
CA ASP A 100 4.70 -21.22 0.81
C ASP A 100 6.02 -20.42 0.74
N LYS A 101 6.09 -19.43 -0.16
CA LYS A 101 7.25 -18.53 -0.26
C LYS A 101 7.43 -17.68 0.99
N LEU A 102 6.35 -17.09 1.50
CA LEU A 102 6.36 -16.31 2.74
C LEU A 102 6.62 -17.15 3.98
N LYS A 103 6.43 -18.49 3.92
CA LYS A 103 6.46 -19.42 5.07
C LYS A 103 5.56 -18.94 6.21
N LEU A 104 4.35 -18.52 5.86
CA LEU A 104 3.32 -18.03 6.78
C LEU A 104 2.05 -18.87 6.64
N ASP A 105 1.27 -18.96 7.71
CA ASP A 105 -0.01 -19.67 7.72
C ASP A 105 -1.16 -18.79 7.20
N TYR A 106 -1.00 -17.47 7.22
CA TYR A 106 -1.97 -16.48 6.75
C TYR A 106 -1.29 -15.18 6.34
N VAL A 107 -2.00 -14.36 5.54
CA VAL A 107 -1.63 -12.96 5.31
C VAL A 107 -2.70 -12.02 5.91
N ASP A 108 -2.31 -10.78 6.23
CA ASP A 108 -3.24 -9.80 6.79
C ASP A 108 -4.08 -9.15 5.69
N LEU A 109 -3.50 -8.95 4.50
CA LEU A 109 -4.20 -8.40 3.35
C LEU A 109 -3.76 -9.09 2.06
N TYR A 110 -4.74 -9.59 1.29
CA TYR A 110 -4.50 -10.10 -0.06
C TYR A 110 -5.20 -9.23 -1.09
N LEU A 111 -4.45 -8.73 -2.08
CA LEU A 111 -4.96 -7.81 -3.09
C LEU A 111 -5.00 -8.46 -4.48
N ILE A 112 -5.99 -8.13 -5.29
CA ILE A 112 -5.87 -8.25 -6.74
C ILE A 112 -4.97 -7.11 -7.22
N HIS A 113 -3.85 -7.43 -7.89
CA HIS A 113 -2.82 -6.43 -8.22
C HIS A 113 -3.26 -5.48 -9.34
N TRP A 114 -4.01 -5.98 -10.34
CA TRP A 114 -4.55 -5.23 -11.47
C TRP A 114 -5.94 -5.72 -11.88
N PRO A 115 -6.81 -4.85 -12.43
CA PRO A 115 -8.17 -5.20 -12.82
C PRO A 115 -8.21 -5.93 -14.18
N VAL A 116 -7.68 -7.16 -14.26
CA VAL A 116 -7.68 -7.92 -15.53
C VAL A 116 -9.11 -8.12 -16.05
N GLU A 117 -9.34 -7.69 -17.28
CA GLU A 117 -10.64 -7.75 -17.94
C GLU A 117 -11.21 -9.19 -17.99
N ASN A 118 -12.52 -9.33 -17.83
CA ASN A 118 -13.27 -10.60 -17.86
C ASN A 118 -12.88 -11.65 -16.80
N LEU A 119 -11.82 -11.40 -16.00
CA LEU A 119 -11.34 -12.33 -14.98
C LEU A 119 -11.41 -11.77 -13.56
N ARG A 120 -11.49 -10.44 -13.37
CA ARG A 120 -11.42 -9.81 -12.04
C ARG A 120 -12.53 -10.25 -11.10
N VAL A 121 -13.75 -10.43 -11.58
CA VAL A 121 -14.87 -10.93 -10.76
C VAL A 121 -14.65 -12.38 -10.32
N LYS A 122 -14.14 -13.25 -11.21
CA LYS A 122 -13.81 -14.64 -10.85
C LYS A 122 -12.66 -14.70 -9.85
N SER A 123 -11.67 -13.84 -10.02
CA SER A 123 -10.54 -13.72 -9.08
C SER A 123 -11.03 -13.20 -7.73
N TRP A 124 -11.93 -12.19 -7.73
CA TRP A 124 -12.51 -11.68 -6.49
C TRP A 124 -13.26 -12.77 -5.72
N LYS A 125 -14.04 -13.61 -6.40
CA LYS A 125 -14.70 -14.77 -5.78
C LYS A 125 -13.72 -15.76 -5.14
N ALA A 126 -12.54 -15.91 -5.71
CA ALA A 126 -11.47 -16.70 -5.08
C ALA A 126 -10.95 -16.04 -3.79
N LEU A 127 -10.75 -14.72 -3.81
CA LEU A 127 -10.34 -13.97 -2.61
C LEU A 127 -11.40 -14.05 -1.51
N GLU A 128 -12.71 -13.94 -1.85
CA GLU A 128 -13.82 -14.14 -0.91
C GLU A 128 -13.70 -15.51 -0.22
N LYS A 129 -13.47 -16.58 -1.00
CA LYS A 129 -13.28 -17.92 -0.44
C LYS A 129 -12.08 -18.03 0.49
N LEU A 130 -10.92 -17.46 0.11
CA LEU A 130 -9.73 -17.46 0.94
C LEU A 130 -9.93 -16.67 2.26
N TYR A 131 -10.70 -15.60 2.21
CA TYR A 131 -11.10 -14.83 3.38
C TYR A 131 -12.02 -15.62 4.31
N GLU A 132 -13.05 -16.29 3.76
CA GLU A 132 -13.97 -17.16 4.51
C GLU A 132 -13.25 -18.34 5.17
N ASP A 133 -12.21 -18.88 4.52
CA ASP A 133 -11.36 -19.94 5.07
C ASP A 133 -10.36 -19.43 6.15
N GLY A 134 -10.33 -18.11 6.41
CA GLY A 134 -9.45 -17.51 7.42
C GLY A 134 -7.98 -17.41 7.00
N LEU A 135 -7.66 -17.65 5.73
CA LEU A 135 -6.29 -17.59 5.19
C LEU A 135 -5.82 -16.16 4.91
N CYS A 136 -6.76 -15.23 4.73
CA CYS A 136 -6.51 -13.79 4.65
C CYS A 136 -7.40 -13.09 5.70
N LYS A 137 -6.84 -12.18 6.49
CA LYS A 137 -7.65 -11.37 7.43
C LYS A 137 -8.44 -10.27 6.74
N SER A 138 -8.01 -9.88 5.55
CA SER A 138 -8.64 -8.84 4.73
C SER A 138 -8.37 -9.12 3.25
N ILE A 139 -9.28 -8.66 2.40
CA ILE A 139 -9.15 -8.74 0.95
C ILE A 139 -9.44 -7.38 0.30
N GLY A 140 -8.69 -7.03 -0.73
CA GLY A 140 -8.80 -5.76 -1.39
C GLY A 140 -8.34 -5.81 -2.85
N VAL A 141 -8.24 -4.63 -3.43
CA VAL A 141 -7.86 -4.46 -4.84
C VAL A 141 -6.73 -3.44 -4.98
N SER A 142 -6.06 -3.45 -6.12
CA SER A 142 -5.05 -2.47 -6.46
C SER A 142 -5.22 -2.02 -7.92
N ASN A 143 -5.00 -0.73 -8.18
CA ASN A 143 -5.13 -0.12 -9.50
C ASN A 143 -6.56 -0.14 -10.08
N TYR A 144 -7.59 -0.22 -9.22
CA TYR A 144 -8.97 -0.19 -9.64
C TYR A 144 -9.47 1.25 -9.78
N MET A 145 -10.05 1.57 -10.95
CA MET A 145 -10.83 2.79 -11.14
C MET A 145 -12.27 2.54 -10.70
N GLU A 146 -13.08 3.59 -10.60
CA GLU A 146 -14.48 3.53 -10.12
C GLU A 146 -15.30 2.44 -10.82
N ARG A 147 -15.20 2.31 -12.15
CA ARG A 147 -15.92 1.27 -12.91
C ARG A 147 -15.52 -0.16 -12.52
N HIS A 148 -14.23 -0.37 -12.22
CA HIS A 148 -13.74 -1.69 -11.82
C HIS A 148 -14.23 -2.06 -10.41
N ILE A 149 -14.25 -1.07 -9.49
CA ILE A 149 -14.81 -1.23 -8.16
C ILE A 149 -16.32 -1.50 -8.24
N ALA A 150 -17.06 -0.73 -9.07
CA ALA A 150 -18.49 -0.93 -9.26
C ALA A 150 -18.81 -2.33 -9.78
N GLU A 151 -18.04 -2.86 -10.74
CA GLU A 151 -18.22 -4.22 -11.25
C GLU A 151 -18.03 -5.27 -10.15
N VAL A 152 -16.98 -5.13 -9.32
CA VAL A 152 -16.77 -6.04 -8.19
C VAL A 152 -17.94 -5.93 -7.21
N LEU A 153 -18.31 -4.74 -6.77
CA LEU A 153 -19.40 -4.54 -5.81
C LEU A 153 -20.74 -5.11 -6.28
N ASN A 154 -21.04 -5.02 -7.58
CA ASN A 154 -22.28 -5.57 -8.17
C ASN A 154 -22.29 -7.11 -8.22
N ASN A 155 -21.14 -7.76 -8.10
CA ASN A 155 -20.97 -9.20 -8.26
C ASN A 155 -20.38 -9.89 -7.01
N SER A 156 -20.22 -9.17 -5.89
CA SER A 156 -19.55 -9.67 -4.68
C SER A 156 -20.46 -9.61 -3.46
N ALA A 157 -20.19 -10.47 -2.47
CA ALA A 157 -20.80 -10.42 -1.15
C ALA A 157 -19.93 -9.60 -0.16
N ILE A 158 -18.63 -9.46 -0.44
CA ILE A 158 -17.66 -8.80 0.43
C ILE A 158 -17.14 -7.54 -0.28
N THR A 159 -17.23 -6.41 0.39
CA THR A 159 -16.65 -5.13 -0.09
C THR A 159 -15.13 -5.15 0.08
N PRO A 160 -14.34 -4.77 -0.95
CA PRO A 160 -12.90 -4.58 -0.78
C PRO A 160 -12.60 -3.66 0.40
N VAL A 161 -11.62 -4.01 1.24
CA VAL A 161 -11.27 -3.16 2.39
C VAL A 161 -10.37 -1.99 1.96
N ILE A 162 -9.57 -2.20 0.89
CA ILE A 162 -8.57 -1.26 0.38
C ILE A 162 -8.61 -1.25 -1.14
N ASN A 163 -8.37 -0.06 -1.73
CA ASN A 163 -7.89 0.11 -3.10
C ASN A 163 -6.49 0.74 -3.03
N GLN A 164 -5.45 -0.03 -3.37
CA GLN A 164 -4.07 0.43 -3.40
C GLN A 164 -3.73 1.02 -4.77
N VAL A 165 -3.38 2.30 -4.84
CA VAL A 165 -3.15 3.03 -6.10
C VAL A 165 -1.90 3.89 -6.03
N GLU A 166 -1.35 4.26 -7.19
CA GLU A 166 -0.38 5.36 -7.23
C GLU A 166 -1.06 6.65 -6.79
N PHE A 167 -0.52 7.29 -5.74
CA PHE A 167 -1.13 8.47 -5.18
C PHE A 167 -0.08 9.40 -4.57
N SER A 168 -0.08 10.66 -4.98
CA SER A 168 0.83 11.69 -4.51
C SER A 168 0.23 13.08 -4.83
N PRO A 169 0.78 14.19 -4.33
CA PRO A 169 0.36 15.53 -4.78
C PRO A 169 0.41 15.73 -6.29
N PHE A 170 1.33 15.06 -7.01
CA PHE A 170 1.46 15.17 -8.46
C PHE A 170 0.47 14.28 -9.23
N LEU A 171 -0.14 13.31 -8.55
CA LEU A 171 -1.22 12.45 -9.02
C LEU A 171 -2.29 12.36 -7.92
N TYR A 172 -3.00 13.45 -7.71
CA TYR A 172 -4.06 13.53 -6.72
C TYR A 172 -5.38 13.02 -7.30
N LEU A 173 -5.67 11.75 -7.09
CA LEU A 173 -6.87 11.07 -7.56
C LEU A 173 -8.06 11.38 -6.63
N HIS A 174 -8.42 12.67 -6.52
CA HIS A 174 -9.44 13.17 -5.59
C HIS A 174 -10.79 12.47 -5.78
N ASP A 175 -11.25 12.34 -7.04
CA ASP A 175 -12.56 11.74 -7.33
C ASP A 175 -12.59 10.26 -6.97
N LEU A 176 -11.52 9.52 -7.29
CA LEU A 176 -11.37 8.12 -6.89
C LEU A 176 -11.32 7.97 -5.36
N GLN A 177 -10.63 8.88 -4.65
CA GLN A 177 -10.60 8.89 -3.18
C GLN A 177 -12.02 9.06 -2.63
N ASN A 178 -12.77 10.07 -3.08
CA ASN A 178 -14.16 10.32 -2.66
C ASN A 178 -15.07 9.13 -2.98
N TYR A 179 -14.89 8.52 -4.16
CA TYR A 179 -15.65 7.32 -4.53
C TYR A 179 -15.38 6.17 -3.57
N CYS A 180 -14.10 5.84 -3.31
CA CYS A 180 -13.72 4.80 -2.37
C CYS A 180 -14.29 5.07 -0.96
N GLU A 181 -14.15 6.30 -0.45
CA GLU A 181 -14.70 6.70 0.84
C GLU A 181 -16.22 6.54 0.90
N SER A 182 -16.97 6.89 -0.18
CA SER A 182 -18.41 6.70 -0.27
C SER A 182 -18.86 5.24 -0.19
N LYS A 183 -17.95 4.31 -0.50
CA LYS A 183 -18.14 2.85 -0.44
C LYS A 183 -17.50 2.22 0.81
N ASN A 184 -16.98 3.04 1.72
CA ASN A 184 -16.23 2.59 2.91
C ASN A 184 -15.02 1.72 2.54
N ILE A 185 -14.35 2.06 1.44
CA ILE A 185 -13.11 1.42 0.97
C ILE A 185 -11.94 2.35 1.31
N GLY A 186 -10.94 1.86 2.03
CA GLY A 186 -9.73 2.62 2.32
C GLY A 186 -8.90 2.85 1.05
N LEU A 187 -8.18 3.97 1.01
CA LEU A 187 -7.16 4.21 -0.03
C LEU A 187 -5.78 3.99 0.55
N GLU A 188 -4.91 3.34 -0.24
CA GLU A 188 -3.50 3.11 0.08
C GLU A 188 -2.62 3.60 -1.06
N SER A 189 -1.62 4.41 -0.72
CA SER A 189 -0.70 5.03 -1.67
C SER A 189 0.55 4.19 -1.86
N TYR A 190 0.76 3.65 -3.05
CA TYR A 190 2.08 3.20 -3.49
C TYR A 190 2.78 4.30 -4.31
N SER A 191 4.10 4.25 -4.41
CA SER A 191 4.95 5.28 -5.04
C SER A 191 4.63 6.72 -4.59
N PRO A 192 4.38 6.99 -3.29
CA PRO A 192 4.08 8.34 -2.81
C PRO A 192 5.20 9.33 -3.10
N LEU A 193 6.44 8.85 -3.23
CA LEU A 193 7.64 9.63 -3.52
C LEU A 193 7.91 9.77 -5.04
N THR A 194 6.94 9.40 -5.91
CA THR A 194 7.05 9.48 -7.37
C THR A 194 8.33 8.83 -7.95
N LYS A 195 8.81 7.75 -7.32
CA LYS A 195 10.11 7.10 -7.60
C LYS A 195 11.30 8.09 -7.58
N GLY A 196 11.18 9.19 -6.86
CA GLY A 196 12.21 10.23 -6.76
C GLY A 196 12.16 11.32 -7.85
N TYR A 197 11.38 11.13 -8.92
CA TYR A 197 11.38 12.04 -10.07
C TYR A 197 10.92 13.47 -9.77
N LYS A 198 10.10 13.67 -8.74
CA LYS A 198 9.53 14.97 -8.36
C LYS A 198 10.08 15.54 -7.06
N LEU A 199 11.05 14.89 -6.42
CA LEU A 199 11.59 15.37 -5.13
C LEU A 199 12.29 16.73 -5.23
N ASN A 200 12.74 17.12 -6.42
CA ASN A 200 13.41 18.41 -6.67
C ASN A 200 12.47 19.46 -7.29
N ASP A 201 11.15 19.26 -7.32
CA ASP A 201 10.21 20.30 -7.74
C ASP A 201 10.32 21.49 -6.81
N SER A 202 10.56 22.69 -7.36
CA SER A 202 10.88 23.89 -6.57
C SER A 202 9.76 24.28 -5.58
N ARG A 203 8.49 24.07 -5.97
CA ARG A 203 7.33 24.35 -5.11
C ARG A 203 7.28 23.38 -3.92
N LEU A 204 7.58 22.10 -4.15
CA LEU A 204 7.67 21.10 -3.08
C LEU A 204 8.83 21.38 -2.15
N VAL A 205 10.00 21.77 -2.69
CA VAL A 205 11.19 22.16 -1.90
C VAL A 205 10.89 23.38 -1.03
N GLU A 206 10.20 24.39 -1.57
CA GLU A 206 9.82 25.57 -0.81
C GLU A 206 8.91 25.21 0.38
N ILE A 207 7.90 24.37 0.18
CA ILE A 207 7.04 23.90 1.27
C ILE A 207 7.86 23.09 2.29
N ALA A 208 8.73 22.19 1.86
CA ALA A 208 9.56 21.38 2.75
C ALA A 208 10.45 22.25 3.67
N ASN A 209 11.01 23.33 3.14
CA ASN A 209 11.83 24.28 3.90
C ASN A 209 11.01 24.98 5.01
N ARG A 210 9.73 25.28 4.80
CA ARG A 210 8.85 25.90 5.83
C ARG A 210 8.74 25.02 7.09
N TYR A 211 8.86 23.70 6.93
CA TYR A 211 8.73 22.72 8.02
C TYR A 211 10.08 22.17 8.51
N ASN A 212 11.20 22.59 7.91
CA ASN A 212 12.52 22.00 8.15
C ASN A 212 12.50 20.46 8.00
N LYS A 213 11.80 19.98 6.97
CA LYS A 213 11.65 18.57 6.61
C LYS A 213 12.11 18.34 5.18
N SER A 214 12.41 17.08 4.84
CA SER A 214 12.67 16.72 3.44
C SER A 214 11.40 16.68 2.60
N THR A 215 11.57 16.78 1.28
CA THR A 215 10.47 16.64 0.32
C THR A 215 9.78 15.28 0.42
N SER A 216 10.54 14.21 0.72
CA SER A 216 9.99 12.87 0.98
C SER A 216 9.05 12.87 2.20
N GLN A 217 9.48 13.51 3.30
CA GLN A 217 8.66 13.62 4.51
C GLN A 217 7.36 14.40 4.26
N ILE A 218 7.43 15.48 3.48
CA ILE A 218 6.23 16.25 3.10
C ILE A 218 5.25 15.39 2.28
N LEU A 219 5.73 14.65 1.28
CA LEU A 219 4.87 13.80 0.45
C LEU A 219 4.18 12.71 1.27
N ILE A 220 4.92 12.04 2.17
CA ILE A 220 4.34 11.03 3.07
C ILE A 220 3.32 11.68 4.01
N ARG A 221 3.70 12.80 4.64
CA ARG A 221 2.81 13.49 5.58
C ARG A 221 1.53 13.97 4.92
N TRP A 222 1.60 14.45 3.68
CA TRP A 222 0.43 14.82 2.89
C TRP A 222 -0.53 13.62 2.71
N CYS A 223 -0.01 12.44 2.32
CA CYS A 223 -0.84 11.22 2.22
C CYS A 223 -1.53 10.91 3.55
N LEU A 224 -0.78 10.92 4.65
CA LEU A 224 -1.33 10.63 5.98
C LEU A 224 -2.41 11.64 6.39
N GLN A 225 -2.22 12.93 6.09
CA GLN A 225 -3.22 13.97 6.39
C GLN A 225 -4.45 13.91 5.48
N LYS A 226 -4.36 13.29 4.29
CA LYS A 226 -5.49 12.92 3.45
C LYS A 226 -6.22 11.66 3.94
N GLY A 227 -5.78 11.05 5.06
CA GLY A 227 -6.37 9.80 5.57
C GLY A 227 -6.02 8.58 4.73
N VAL A 228 -4.99 8.68 3.89
CA VAL A 228 -4.50 7.62 2.98
C VAL A 228 -3.35 6.89 3.65
N ILE A 229 -3.39 5.55 3.63
CA ILE A 229 -2.31 4.69 4.08
C ILE A 229 -1.14 4.84 3.10
N CYS A 230 0.10 4.84 3.59
CA CYS A 230 1.26 5.17 2.77
C CYS A 230 2.34 4.10 2.87
N ILE A 231 2.80 3.59 1.71
CA ILE A 231 3.81 2.52 1.64
C ILE A 231 5.02 2.92 0.79
N PRO A 232 5.82 3.93 1.23
CA PRO A 232 7.04 4.29 0.52
C PRO A 232 8.02 3.12 0.49
N LYS A 233 8.68 2.92 -0.65
CA LYS A 233 9.74 1.92 -0.80
C LYS A 233 11.09 2.54 -0.49
N SER A 234 11.87 1.86 0.31
CA SER A 234 13.31 2.08 0.40
C SER A 234 14.05 0.81 0.81
N SER A 235 15.27 0.65 0.31
CA SER A 235 16.22 -0.38 0.75
C SER A 235 17.38 0.20 1.57
N GLN A 236 17.43 1.52 1.76
CA GLN A 236 18.48 2.21 2.51
C GLN A 236 17.98 2.58 3.90
N LYS A 237 18.69 2.15 4.94
CA LYS A 237 18.33 2.40 6.35
C LYS A 237 18.08 3.88 6.66
N MET A 238 18.92 4.77 6.11
CA MET A 238 18.75 6.21 6.29
C MET A 238 17.39 6.71 5.78
N HIS A 239 17.01 6.32 4.56
CA HIS A 239 15.72 6.73 3.98
C HIS A 239 14.53 6.05 4.68
N ILE A 240 14.67 4.79 5.12
CA ILE A 240 13.62 4.11 5.90
C ILE A 240 13.35 4.86 7.20
N LYS A 241 14.40 5.28 7.90
CA LYS A 241 14.30 6.09 9.12
C LYS A 241 13.70 7.46 8.86
N GLU A 242 14.17 8.15 7.81
CA GLU A 242 13.66 9.46 7.40
C GLU A 242 12.15 9.40 7.06
N ASN A 243 11.73 8.39 6.29
CA ASN A 243 10.32 8.17 5.94
C ASN A 243 9.44 7.89 7.15
N ALA A 244 9.99 7.37 8.25
CA ALA A 244 9.27 7.16 9.52
C ALA A 244 9.13 8.42 10.36
N ASP A 245 10.00 9.42 10.17
CA ASP A 245 10.02 10.67 10.92
C ASP A 245 9.06 11.72 10.36
N VAL A 246 7.77 11.38 10.34
CA VAL A 246 6.68 12.17 9.71
C VAL A 246 5.52 12.44 10.66
N PHE A 247 5.63 12.07 11.92
CA PHE A 247 4.55 12.17 12.91
C PHE A 247 4.69 13.33 13.89
N ASP A 248 5.79 14.06 13.85
CA ASP A 248 6.14 15.15 14.77
C ASP A 248 5.65 16.54 14.31
N PHE A 249 5.15 16.66 13.08
CA PHE A 249 4.65 17.90 12.49
C PHE A 249 3.31 17.73 11.77
N ASN A 250 2.65 18.85 11.48
CA ASN A 250 1.45 18.90 10.64
C ASN A 250 1.64 19.97 9.57
N ILE A 251 1.26 19.64 8.35
CA ILE A 251 1.17 20.58 7.22
C ILE A 251 -0.07 21.44 7.43
N SER A 252 0.05 22.76 7.28
CA SER A 252 -1.08 23.69 7.39
C SER A 252 -2.14 23.43 6.32
N LYS A 253 -3.36 23.96 6.52
CA LYS A 253 -4.41 23.83 5.50
C LYS A 253 -4.06 24.55 4.20
N GLU A 254 -3.37 25.66 4.31
CA GLU A 254 -2.90 26.47 3.20
C GLU A 254 -1.86 25.69 2.38
N ASP A 255 -0.85 25.12 3.05
CA ASP A 255 0.19 24.32 2.39
C ASP A 255 -0.36 23.00 1.85
N MET A 256 -1.36 22.37 2.52
CA MET A 256 -2.08 21.23 1.97
C MET A 256 -2.78 21.58 0.65
N SER A 257 -3.38 22.76 0.56
CA SER A 257 -3.99 23.23 -0.68
C SER A 257 -2.96 23.53 -1.76
N GLU A 258 -1.78 24.11 -1.40
CA GLU A 258 -0.68 24.29 -2.34
C GLU A 258 -0.19 22.94 -2.90
N LEU A 259 -0.06 21.92 -2.03
CA LEU A 259 0.31 20.55 -2.44
C LEU A 259 -0.74 19.92 -3.36
N ASP A 260 -2.04 20.08 -3.07
CA ASP A 260 -3.13 19.60 -3.93
C ASP A 260 -3.05 20.20 -5.34
N ASN A 261 -2.63 21.46 -5.45
CA ASN A 261 -2.45 22.17 -6.70
C ASN A 261 -1.18 21.77 -7.49
N LEU A 262 -0.32 20.88 -6.94
CA LEU A 262 0.78 20.27 -7.70
C LEU A 262 0.29 19.20 -8.68
N ASN A 263 -1.00 18.83 -8.62
CA ASN A 263 -1.58 17.79 -9.46
C ASN A 263 -1.44 18.13 -10.95
N THR A 264 -0.73 17.29 -11.65
CA THR A 264 -0.52 17.35 -13.11
C THR A 264 -0.89 16.02 -13.78
N ASN A 265 -1.58 15.12 -13.05
CA ASN A 265 -1.84 13.74 -13.44
C ASN A 265 -0.54 12.99 -13.80
N TYR A 266 0.56 13.35 -13.12
CA TYR A 266 1.85 12.73 -13.37
C TYR A 266 1.91 11.32 -12.76
N ARG A 267 2.02 10.31 -13.61
CA ARG A 267 2.23 8.93 -13.21
C ARG A 267 3.70 8.54 -13.35
N SER A 268 4.23 7.88 -12.34
CA SER A 268 5.56 7.27 -12.35
C SER A 268 5.53 5.77 -12.66
N THR A 269 4.30 5.20 -12.77
CA THR A 269 4.05 3.79 -13.04
C THR A 269 3.04 3.62 -14.18
N TRP A 270 2.51 2.41 -14.37
CA TRP A 270 1.52 2.11 -15.40
C TRP A 270 0.16 2.77 -15.11
N ASP A 271 -0.53 3.17 -16.17
CA ASP A 271 -1.83 3.82 -16.07
C ASP A 271 -2.99 2.79 -16.18
N PRO A 272 -3.79 2.60 -15.13
CA PRO A 272 -4.96 1.71 -15.14
C PRO A 272 -6.20 2.33 -15.80
N THR A 273 -6.15 3.61 -16.19
CA THR A 273 -7.33 4.36 -16.63
C THR A 273 -8.00 3.72 -17.86
N ASN A 274 -7.24 3.08 -18.73
CA ASN A 274 -7.75 2.49 -19.97
C ASN A 274 -7.90 0.95 -19.91
N VAL A 275 -7.70 0.33 -18.76
CA VAL A 275 -8.02 -1.10 -18.59
C VAL A 275 -9.54 -1.25 -18.62
N LEU A 276 -10.07 -2.03 -19.54
CA LEU A 276 -11.52 -2.25 -19.71
C LEU A 276 -12.12 -3.12 -18.58
#